data_c2ee71b58b96cd4f6510b9249e6b839b
#
_entry.id   c2ee71b58b96cd4f6510b9249e6b839b
#
_cell.length_a   1.000
_cell.length_b   1.000
_cell.length_c   1.000
_cell.angle_alpha   90.00
_cell.angle_beta   90.00
_cell.angle_gamma   90.00
#
_symmetry.space_group_name_H-M   'P 1'
#
loop_
_entity.id
_entity.type
_entity.pdbx_description
1 polymer ?
#
loop_
_entity_poly.entity_id
_entity_poly.type
_entity_poly.pdbx_seq_one_letter_code
_entity_poly.pdbx_strand_id
1 'polypeptide(L)'
;TDYTQDASLSGTHYQGMTRVATYVKEQRAEYKNVFLSDSGDTIQGTPLTYYYAFMKKDVEDPAMKVMRMMDYDMWVVGNHEFNYGMDILQRQLNYLTSESTETESKVGVSMANYLDANTNNDKTRDWKTWNSYAPYVIKEYDGVKVAVMGIGNPNIANWDVPENWKGIYFAGVVETYKHYEAEMKAKADLIVIVTHSGIDGDPEKSDFIRELVSTTNSIDLVFSGHEHRNGVTKIANTDGKEIPVISPGTKAGVVGRALFTYNKATKTYTV
;
A
#
# COMPACT_ATOMS: atom_id res chain seq x y z
N THR A 1 9.95 10.13 3.92
CA THR A 1 9.96 10.25 2.44
C THR A 1 10.71 11.51 2.06
N ASP A 2 11.81 11.38 1.30
CA ASP A 2 12.54 12.54 0.79
C ASP A 2 11.87 13.08 -0.47
N TYR A 3 11.32 14.28 -0.40
CA TYR A 3 10.64 14.93 -1.53
C TYR A 3 11.56 15.77 -2.38
N THR A 4 12.70 16.17 -1.83
CA THR A 4 13.67 17.02 -2.50
C THR A 4 15.03 16.37 -2.49
N GLN A 5 15.78 16.48 -3.60
CA GLN A 5 17.21 16.28 -3.56
C GLN A 5 17.84 17.47 -2.85
N ASP A 6 18.50 17.21 -1.74
CA ASP A 6 19.44 18.19 -1.21
C ASP A 6 20.72 18.12 -2.04
N ALA A 7 20.88 19.09 -2.94
CA ALA A 7 22.06 19.21 -3.78
C ALA A 7 23.35 19.54 -2.99
N SER A 8 23.21 19.87 -1.70
CA SER A 8 24.33 20.19 -0.81
C SER A 8 24.99 18.96 -0.18
N LEU A 9 24.32 17.80 -0.23
CA LEU A 9 24.90 16.54 0.26
C LEU A 9 25.91 16.01 -0.73
N SER A 10 27.17 15.95 -0.32
CA SER A 10 28.26 15.38 -1.11
C SER A 10 28.01 13.89 -1.36
N GLY A 11 27.57 13.55 -2.56
CA GLY A 11 27.26 12.19 -3.01
C GLY A 11 26.08 12.17 -3.97
N THR A 12 26.04 11.20 -4.86
CA THR A 12 24.91 10.98 -5.77
C THR A 12 23.77 10.29 -5.02
N HIS A 13 22.94 11.05 -4.32
CA HIS A 13 21.71 10.53 -3.73
C HIS A 13 20.62 10.48 -4.80
N TYR A 14 20.42 9.30 -5.38
CA TYR A 14 19.40 9.04 -6.41
C TYR A 14 18.07 8.62 -5.78
N GLN A 15 17.49 9.46 -4.92
CA GLN A 15 16.23 9.18 -4.23
C GLN A 15 15.32 10.40 -4.21
N GLY A 16 14.04 10.17 -3.87
CA GLY A 16 13.05 11.23 -3.70
C GLY A 16 11.95 11.24 -4.75
N MET A 17 10.80 11.79 -4.36
CA MET A 17 9.55 11.76 -5.13
C MET A 17 9.65 12.44 -6.50
N THR A 18 10.50 13.44 -6.67
CA THR A 18 10.70 14.09 -7.98
C THR A 18 11.27 13.14 -9.03
N ARG A 19 12.14 12.22 -8.63
CA ARG A 19 12.67 11.18 -9.52
C ARG A 19 11.65 10.10 -9.79
N VAL A 20 10.90 9.69 -8.77
CA VAL A 20 9.77 8.77 -8.92
C VAL A 20 8.76 9.36 -9.91
N ALA A 21 8.44 10.66 -9.81
CA ALA A 21 7.51 11.34 -10.73
C ALA A 21 8.00 11.29 -12.18
N THR A 22 9.29 11.53 -12.42
CA THR A 22 9.88 11.42 -13.76
C THR A 22 9.73 10.00 -14.31
N TYR A 23 10.11 9.01 -13.52
CA TYR A 23 10.00 7.60 -13.90
C TYR A 23 8.54 7.19 -14.19
N VAL A 24 7.61 7.55 -13.32
CA VAL A 24 6.17 7.25 -13.51
C VAL A 24 5.65 7.88 -14.80
N LYS A 25 6.05 9.12 -15.09
CA LYS A 25 5.68 9.80 -16.35
C LYS A 25 6.20 9.04 -17.57
N GLU A 26 7.44 8.55 -17.53
CA GLU A 26 8.02 7.71 -18.59
C GLU A 26 7.25 6.40 -18.75
N GLN A 27 6.92 5.72 -17.63
CA GLN A 27 6.14 4.48 -17.67
C GLN A 27 4.74 4.69 -18.25
N ARG A 28 4.06 5.78 -17.91
CA ARG A 28 2.74 6.11 -18.48
C ARG A 28 2.80 6.53 -19.95
N ALA A 29 3.94 7.02 -20.42
CA ALA A 29 4.14 7.27 -21.86
C ALA A 29 4.41 5.98 -22.65
N GLU A 30 5.05 4.98 -22.03
CA GLU A 30 5.37 3.68 -22.63
C GLU A 30 4.21 2.68 -22.57
N TYR A 31 3.49 2.64 -21.44
CA TYR A 31 2.43 1.67 -21.17
C TYR A 31 1.08 2.38 -21.00
N LYS A 32 0.08 1.90 -21.75
CA LYS A 32 -1.30 2.41 -21.69
C LYS A 32 -1.94 2.21 -20.31
N ASN A 33 -1.66 1.07 -19.69
CA ASN A 33 -2.30 0.61 -18.46
C ASN A 33 -1.25 0.58 -17.35
N VAL A 34 -1.34 1.52 -16.42
CA VAL A 34 -0.41 1.63 -15.28
C VAL A 34 -1.23 1.76 -14.01
N PHE A 35 -0.90 0.98 -12.99
CA PHE A 35 -1.40 1.11 -11.63
C PHE A 35 -0.24 1.55 -10.73
N LEU A 36 -0.40 2.65 -10.03
CA LEU A 36 0.60 3.21 -9.12
C LEU A 36 0.09 3.17 -7.69
N SER A 37 0.84 2.51 -6.80
CA SER A 37 0.50 2.42 -5.38
C SER A 37 1.67 2.77 -4.48
N ASP A 38 1.34 3.15 -3.25
CA ASP A 38 2.28 3.32 -2.16
C ASP A 38 1.93 2.36 -1.02
N SER A 39 2.94 1.72 -0.44
CA SER A 39 2.76 0.69 0.60
C SER A 39 2.91 1.22 2.02
N GLY A 40 2.84 2.54 2.23
CA GLY A 40 2.81 3.15 3.56
C GLY A 40 4.15 3.64 4.10
N ASP A 41 4.13 4.17 5.32
CA ASP A 41 5.23 4.88 5.98
C ASP A 41 5.64 6.16 5.22
N THR A 42 4.64 6.92 4.79
CA THR A 42 4.81 8.07 3.89
C THR A 42 4.87 9.39 4.63
N ILE A 43 4.09 9.56 5.70
CA ILE A 43 3.91 10.87 6.36
C ILE A 43 4.95 11.19 7.44
N GLN A 44 5.78 10.24 7.84
CA GLN A 44 6.82 10.43 8.84
C GLN A 44 8.24 10.21 8.26
N GLY A 45 9.25 10.82 8.87
CA GLY A 45 10.67 10.52 8.62
C GLY A 45 11.53 11.71 8.23
N THR A 46 10.97 12.91 8.03
CA THR A 46 11.75 14.12 7.73
C THR A 46 11.27 15.35 8.52
N PRO A 47 12.15 16.35 8.74
CA PRO A 47 11.71 17.63 9.33
C PRO A 47 10.60 18.31 8.51
N LEU A 48 10.55 18.09 7.20
CA LEU A 48 9.52 18.65 6.32
C LEU A 48 8.16 18.07 6.67
N THR A 49 8.02 16.74 6.76
CA THR A 49 6.76 16.09 7.10
C THR A 49 6.30 16.47 8.51
N TYR A 50 7.22 16.53 9.47
CA TYR A 50 6.92 17.00 10.82
C TYR A 50 6.40 18.46 10.84
N TYR A 51 7.03 19.35 10.08
CA TYR A 51 6.60 20.76 9.99
C TYR A 51 5.15 20.89 9.49
N TYR A 52 4.78 20.20 8.42
CA TYR A 52 3.41 20.23 7.90
C TYR A 52 2.42 19.45 8.76
N ALA A 53 2.88 18.42 9.46
CA ALA A 53 2.03 17.71 10.41
C ALA A 53 1.60 18.58 11.59
N PHE A 54 2.52 19.32 12.20
CA PHE A 54 2.30 19.99 13.48
C PHE A 54 2.27 21.52 13.43
N MET A 55 3.04 22.15 12.56
CA MET A 55 3.25 23.60 12.56
C MET A 55 2.48 24.31 11.44
N LYS A 56 2.24 23.64 10.32
CA LYS A 56 1.54 24.22 9.16
C LYS A 56 0.29 23.40 8.82
N LYS A 57 -0.60 23.27 9.78
CA LYS A 57 -1.83 22.47 9.69
C LYS A 57 -2.90 23.03 8.75
N ASP A 58 -2.76 24.29 8.36
CA ASP A 58 -3.66 25.05 7.48
C ASP A 58 -3.38 24.83 5.98
N VAL A 59 -2.34 24.07 5.66
CA VAL A 59 -1.97 23.72 4.28
C VAL A 59 -1.87 22.21 4.12
N GLU A 60 -2.02 21.76 2.90
CA GLU A 60 -1.88 20.34 2.54
C GLU A 60 -0.45 19.84 2.82
N ASP A 61 -0.35 18.61 3.29
CA ASP A 61 0.93 17.93 3.41
C ASP A 61 1.56 17.73 2.03
N PRO A 62 2.82 18.12 1.82
CA PRO A 62 3.45 18.04 0.51
C PRO A 62 3.58 16.58 -0.01
N ALA A 63 3.65 15.58 0.86
CA ALA A 63 3.64 14.18 0.44
C ALA A 63 2.32 13.81 -0.21
N MET A 64 1.23 14.09 0.49
CA MET A 64 -0.12 13.81 0.02
C MET A 64 -0.42 14.57 -1.26
N LYS A 65 0.02 15.84 -1.32
CA LYS A 65 -0.13 16.66 -2.52
C LYS A 65 0.60 16.06 -3.73
N VAL A 66 1.84 15.64 -3.53
CA VAL A 66 2.63 14.99 -4.61
C VAL A 66 1.99 13.69 -5.05
N MET A 67 1.46 12.87 -4.14
CA MET A 67 0.74 11.65 -4.50
C MET A 67 -0.49 11.95 -5.38
N ARG A 68 -1.26 12.97 -5.05
CA ARG A 68 -2.40 13.42 -5.88
C ARG A 68 -1.96 13.94 -7.25
N MET A 69 -0.92 14.77 -7.29
CA MET A 69 -0.37 15.30 -8.56
C MET A 69 0.25 14.21 -9.44
N MET A 70 0.75 13.14 -8.86
CA MET A 70 1.30 11.98 -9.56
C MET A 70 0.23 10.95 -9.94
N ASP A 71 -1.03 11.20 -9.61
CA ASP A 71 -2.14 10.31 -9.92
C ASP A 71 -1.92 8.89 -9.37
N TYR A 72 -1.61 8.80 -8.06
CA TYR A 72 -1.57 7.51 -7.40
C TYR A 72 -2.95 6.87 -7.38
N ASP A 73 -3.01 5.59 -7.73
CA ASP A 73 -4.27 4.84 -7.70
C ASP A 73 -4.66 4.41 -6.30
N MET A 74 -3.66 4.06 -5.46
CA MET A 74 -3.92 3.54 -4.12
C MET A 74 -2.79 3.82 -3.14
N TRP A 75 -3.18 4.08 -1.89
CA TRP A 75 -2.30 4.15 -0.72
C TRP A 75 -2.71 3.13 0.33
N VAL A 76 -1.73 2.44 0.90
CA VAL A 76 -1.88 1.55 2.06
C VAL A 76 -1.22 2.21 3.26
N VAL A 77 -1.92 2.27 4.38
CA VAL A 77 -1.42 2.90 5.61
C VAL A 77 -0.42 1.98 6.31
N GLY A 78 0.79 2.47 6.56
CA GLY A 78 1.82 1.79 7.33
C GLY A 78 1.73 2.05 8.84
N ASN A 79 2.73 1.63 9.59
CA ASN A 79 2.74 1.83 11.03
C ASN A 79 3.15 3.25 11.44
N HIS A 80 4.02 3.89 10.68
CA HIS A 80 4.46 5.26 10.99
C HIS A 80 3.42 6.33 10.67
N GLU A 81 2.36 6.02 9.99
CA GLU A 81 1.21 6.91 9.82
C GLU A 81 0.47 7.17 11.14
N PHE A 82 0.57 6.28 12.11
CA PHE A 82 -0.07 6.42 13.42
C PHE A 82 0.72 7.29 14.41
N ASN A 83 2.04 7.40 14.25
CA ASN A 83 2.91 8.07 15.22
C ASN A 83 2.59 9.55 15.45
N TYR A 84 1.90 10.21 14.55
CA TYR A 84 1.47 11.60 14.69
C TYR A 84 0.05 11.74 15.23
N GLY A 85 -0.63 10.62 15.53
CA GLY A 85 -1.98 10.53 16.07
C GLY A 85 -3.08 10.61 15.02
N MET A 86 -4.27 10.19 15.45
CA MET A 86 -5.44 10.01 14.58
C MET A 86 -5.89 11.29 13.86
N ASP A 87 -5.79 12.45 14.49
CA ASP A 87 -6.20 13.71 13.88
C ASP A 87 -5.37 14.06 12.65
N ILE A 88 -4.06 13.79 12.71
CA ILE A 88 -3.15 14.03 11.59
C ILE A 88 -3.39 13.01 10.50
N LEU A 89 -3.44 11.72 10.86
CA LEU A 89 -3.76 10.65 9.90
C LEU A 89 -5.09 10.91 9.19
N GLN A 90 -6.15 11.25 9.93
CA GLN A 90 -7.46 11.52 9.33
C GLN A 90 -7.44 12.72 8.39
N ARG A 91 -6.69 13.79 8.72
CA ARG A 91 -6.50 14.94 7.84
C ARG A 91 -5.85 14.54 6.51
N GLN A 92 -4.80 13.70 6.54
CA GLN A 92 -4.13 13.20 5.34
C GLN A 92 -5.06 12.33 4.49
N LEU A 93 -5.79 11.41 5.13
CA LEU A 93 -6.77 10.56 4.48
C LEU A 93 -7.88 11.38 3.81
N ASN A 94 -8.43 12.37 4.50
CA ASN A 94 -9.47 13.26 3.96
C ASN A 94 -8.96 14.02 2.74
N TYR A 95 -7.73 14.50 2.77
CA TYR A 95 -7.13 15.21 1.65
C TYR A 95 -6.93 14.26 0.45
N LEU A 96 -6.35 13.09 0.65
CA LEU A 96 -6.12 12.11 -0.42
C LEU A 96 -7.41 11.66 -1.11
N THR A 97 -8.49 11.47 -0.33
CA THR A 97 -9.76 10.96 -0.83
C THR A 97 -10.75 12.05 -1.27
N SER A 98 -10.38 13.33 -1.14
CA SER A 98 -11.23 14.44 -1.57
C SER A 98 -11.41 14.46 -3.10
N GLU A 99 -12.40 15.19 -3.57
CA GLU A 99 -12.70 15.29 -5.01
C GLU A 99 -11.48 15.76 -5.82
N SER A 100 -11.37 15.23 -7.04
CA SER A 100 -10.30 15.61 -7.96
C SER A 100 -10.41 17.07 -8.40
N THR A 101 -9.26 17.69 -8.65
CA THR A 101 -9.15 19.02 -9.25
C THR A 101 -8.55 18.91 -10.65
N GLU A 102 -8.32 20.04 -11.32
CA GLU A 102 -7.66 20.04 -12.65
C GLU A 102 -6.22 19.50 -12.61
N THR A 103 -5.54 19.59 -11.48
CA THR A 103 -4.12 19.25 -11.33
C THR A 103 -3.84 18.12 -10.34
N GLU A 104 -4.86 17.64 -9.65
CA GLU A 104 -4.73 16.65 -8.59
C GLU A 104 -5.86 15.61 -8.66
N SER A 105 -5.48 14.34 -8.65
CA SER A 105 -6.41 13.21 -8.66
C SER A 105 -6.74 12.73 -7.25
N LYS A 106 -7.91 12.15 -7.09
CA LYS A 106 -8.28 11.41 -5.89
C LYS A 106 -7.45 10.13 -5.80
N VAL A 107 -6.87 9.88 -4.63
CA VAL A 107 -6.14 8.65 -4.34
C VAL A 107 -7.04 7.68 -3.58
N GLY A 108 -7.13 6.45 -4.03
CA GLY A 108 -7.81 5.38 -3.31
C GLY A 108 -7.05 5.01 -2.03
N VAL A 109 -7.79 4.58 -1.01
CA VAL A 109 -7.21 4.06 0.23
C VAL A 109 -7.75 2.66 0.45
N SER A 110 -6.87 1.69 0.71
CA SER A 110 -7.26 0.32 1.01
C SER A 110 -6.52 -0.17 2.26
N MET A 111 -7.30 -0.63 3.23
CA MET A 111 -6.83 -1.11 4.53
C MET A 111 -7.75 -2.26 4.97
N ALA A 112 -7.68 -3.39 4.27
CA ALA A 112 -8.64 -4.48 4.44
C ALA A 112 -8.69 -5.04 5.86
N ASN A 113 -7.57 -5.01 6.58
CA ASN A 113 -7.42 -5.55 7.93
C ASN A 113 -7.53 -4.49 9.05
N TYR A 114 -7.78 -3.22 8.73
CA TYR A 114 -8.06 -2.19 9.74
C TYR A 114 -9.58 -2.04 9.85
N LEU A 115 -10.13 -2.67 10.89
CA LEU A 115 -11.57 -2.81 11.07
C LEU A 115 -12.10 -1.81 12.11
N ASP A 116 -13.39 -1.49 12.01
CA ASP A 116 -14.08 -0.66 12.99
C ASP A 116 -14.16 -1.39 14.34
N ALA A 117 -13.48 -0.89 15.37
CA ALA A 117 -13.42 -1.51 16.69
C ALA A 117 -14.76 -1.53 17.43
N ASN A 118 -15.78 -0.79 16.96
CA ASN A 118 -17.12 -0.86 17.55
C ASN A 118 -17.84 -2.17 17.22
N THR A 119 -17.48 -2.81 16.11
CA THR A 119 -18.15 -4.03 15.62
C THR A 119 -17.21 -5.22 15.47
N ASN A 120 -15.88 -5.00 15.65
CA ASN A 120 -14.87 -6.03 15.53
C ASN A 120 -14.02 -6.12 16.80
N ASN A 121 -13.73 -7.34 17.24
CA ASN A 121 -12.84 -7.67 18.36
C ASN A 121 -12.40 -9.13 18.24
N ASP A 122 -11.66 -9.66 19.20
CA ASP A 122 -11.12 -11.04 19.17
C ASP A 122 -12.20 -12.14 19.09
N LYS A 123 -13.46 -11.83 19.43
CA LYS A 123 -14.57 -12.79 19.44
C LYS A 123 -15.57 -12.56 18.32
N THR A 124 -15.63 -11.36 17.76
CA THR A 124 -16.64 -10.94 16.80
C THR A 124 -15.98 -10.27 15.61
N ARG A 125 -16.35 -10.69 14.40
CA ARG A 125 -15.88 -10.12 13.13
C ARG A 125 -17.09 -9.88 12.23
N ASP A 126 -17.41 -8.61 11.94
CA ASP A 126 -18.34 -8.24 10.88
C ASP A 126 -17.63 -7.75 9.62
N TRP A 127 -16.31 -7.64 9.69
CA TRP A 127 -15.42 -7.21 8.60
C TRP A 127 -15.67 -5.79 8.07
N LYS A 128 -16.40 -4.98 8.84
CA LYS A 128 -16.53 -3.58 8.52
C LYS A 128 -15.19 -2.88 8.70
N THR A 129 -14.64 -2.37 7.62
CA THR A 129 -13.38 -1.63 7.63
C THR A 129 -13.54 -0.29 8.36
N TRP A 130 -12.47 0.15 9.01
CA TRP A 130 -12.42 1.48 9.62
C TRP A 130 -12.71 2.56 8.58
N ASN A 131 -13.53 3.54 8.95
CA ASN A 131 -14.04 4.59 8.06
C ASN A 131 -14.68 4.09 6.75
N SER A 132 -15.07 2.82 6.69
CA SER A 132 -15.67 2.20 5.49
C SER A 132 -14.78 2.28 4.23
N TYR A 133 -13.47 2.31 4.40
CA TYR A 133 -12.54 2.21 3.26
C TYR A 133 -12.69 0.87 2.55
N ALA A 134 -12.55 0.90 1.23
CA ALA A 134 -12.67 -0.32 0.44
C ALA A 134 -11.60 -1.35 0.84
N PRO A 135 -11.96 -2.61 1.10
CA PRO A 135 -10.97 -3.65 1.41
C PRO A 135 -10.06 -3.96 0.22
N TYR A 136 -10.57 -3.80 -0.99
CA TYR A 136 -9.84 -3.90 -2.25
C TYR A 136 -10.52 -3.05 -3.33
N VAL A 137 -9.80 -2.78 -4.40
CA VAL A 137 -10.31 -2.12 -5.60
C VAL A 137 -10.22 -3.07 -6.79
N ILE A 138 -11.13 -2.93 -7.75
CA ILE A 138 -11.05 -3.61 -9.03
C ILE A 138 -10.80 -2.57 -10.12
N LYS A 139 -9.72 -2.76 -10.86
CA LYS A 139 -9.40 -1.98 -12.05
C LYS A 139 -9.57 -2.88 -13.29
N GLU A 140 -10.15 -2.33 -14.33
CA GLU A 140 -10.30 -3.04 -15.58
C GLU A 140 -9.39 -2.42 -16.66
N TYR A 141 -8.55 -3.24 -17.24
CA TYR A 141 -7.60 -2.85 -18.28
C TYR A 141 -7.84 -3.69 -19.54
N ASP A 142 -8.43 -3.06 -20.54
CA ASP A 142 -8.75 -3.72 -21.83
C ASP A 142 -9.56 -5.03 -21.67
N GLY A 143 -10.47 -5.07 -20.69
CA GLY A 143 -11.31 -6.23 -20.38
C GLY A 143 -10.65 -7.27 -19.47
N VAL A 144 -9.46 -7.00 -18.93
CA VAL A 144 -8.83 -7.79 -17.84
C VAL A 144 -9.08 -7.09 -16.51
N LYS A 145 -9.66 -7.78 -15.56
CA LYS A 145 -9.97 -7.26 -14.23
C LYS A 145 -8.89 -7.65 -13.24
N VAL A 146 -8.33 -6.66 -12.57
CA VAL A 146 -7.31 -6.82 -11.54
C VAL A 146 -7.89 -6.37 -10.20
N ALA A 147 -7.98 -7.28 -9.24
CA ALA A 147 -8.27 -6.92 -7.86
C ALA A 147 -6.96 -6.53 -7.17
N VAL A 148 -6.94 -5.36 -6.55
CA VAL A 148 -5.79 -4.90 -5.76
C VAL A 148 -6.27 -4.67 -4.33
N MET A 149 -5.75 -5.48 -3.39
CA MET A 149 -6.07 -5.41 -1.97
C MET A 149 -4.94 -4.74 -1.20
N GLY A 150 -5.28 -3.74 -0.39
CA GLY A 150 -4.38 -3.13 0.56
C GLY A 150 -4.45 -3.83 1.92
N ILE A 151 -3.32 -4.22 2.47
CA ILE A 151 -3.22 -4.82 3.80
C ILE A 151 -2.16 -4.08 4.60
N GLY A 152 -2.57 -3.46 5.70
CA GLY A 152 -1.67 -2.78 6.63
C GLY A 152 -1.01 -3.76 7.60
N ASN A 153 -0.19 -3.20 8.50
CA ASN A 153 0.49 -3.97 9.51
C ASN A 153 -0.42 -4.25 10.71
N PRO A 154 -0.60 -5.51 11.16
CA PRO A 154 -1.49 -5.82 12.27
C PRO A 154 -0.87 -5.54 13.66
N ASN A 155 0.45 -5.33 13.76
CA ASN A 155 1.13 -5.18 15.05
C ASN A 155 1.27 -3.73 15.54
N ILE A 156 0.57 -2.78 14.93
CA ILE A 156 0.59 -1.37 15.34
C ILE A 156 0.24 -1.22 16.83
N ALA A 157 -0.74 -1.98 17.31
CA ALA A 157 -1.14 -1.95 18.71
C ALA A 157 -0.04 -2.38 19.70
N ASN A 158 1.00 -3.09 19.24
CA ASN A 158 2.15 -3.49 20.05
C ASN A 158 3.25 -2.41 20.08
N TRP A 159 3.23 -1.46 19.16
CA TRP A 159 4.31 -0.49 18.96
C TRP A 159 3.91 0.94 19.27
N ASP A 160 2.61 1.23 19.28
CA ASP A 160 2.12 2.58 19.46
C ASP A 160 1.08 2.64 20.60
N VAL A 161 0.92 3.83 21.16
CA VAL A 161 -0.03 4.04 22.27
C VAL A 161 -1.48 3.98 21.76
N PRO A 162 -2.44 3.49 22.60
CA PRO A 162 -3.82 3.29 22.17
C PRO A 162 -4.52 4.53 21.61
N GLU A 163 -4.11 5.71 22.05
CA GLU A 163 -4.64 7.00 21.56
C GLU A 163 -4.36 7.21 20.09
N ASN A 164 -3.24 6.69 19.58
CA ASN A 164 -2.80 6.88 18.20
C ASN A 164 -3.50 5.96 17.18
N TRP A 165 -4.24 4.93 17.65
CA TRP A 165 -5.03 4.03 16.78
C TRP A 165 -6.47 3.82 17.30
N LYS A 166 -6.96 4.76 18.07
CA LYS A 166 -8.30 4.70 18.68
C LYS A 166 -9.39 4.44 17.64
N GLY A 167 -10.21 3.44 17.91
CA GLY A 167 -11.35 3.08 17.06
C GLY A 167 -11.01 2.07 15.96
N ILE A 168 -9.77 1.55 15.93
CA ILE A 168 -9.35 0.53 14.99
C ILE A 168 -9.12 -0.79 15.70
N TYR A 169 -9.59 -1.87 15.09
CA TYR A 169 -9.20 -3.23 15.39
C TYR A 169 -8.31 -3.76 14.26
N PHE A 170 -7.13 -4.25 14.57
CA PHE A 170 -6.18 -4.79 13.60
C PHE A 170 -6.38 -6.29 13.45
N ALA A 171 -6.97 -6.73 12.34
CA ALA A 171 -7.12 -8.14 12.02
C ALA A 171 -5.83 -8.71 11.40
N GLY A 172 -5.63 -10.02 11.53
CA GLY A 172 -4.47 -10.71 10.96
C GLY A 172 -4.46 -10.67 9.42
N VAL A 173 -3.27 -10.66 8.83
CA VAL A 173 -3.08 -10.57 7.38
C VAL A 173 -3.73 -11.76 6.65
N VAL A 174 -3.45 -12.98 7.12
CA VAL A 174 -3.94 -14.21 6.47
C VAL A 174 -5.46 -14.35 6.62
N GLU A 175 -6.01 -14.12 7.82
CA GLU A 175 -7.46 -14.21 8.03
C GLU A 175 -8.22 -13.18 7.19
N THR A 176 -7.68 -11.97 7.07
CA THR A 176 -8.28 -10.91 6.25
C THR A 176 -8.32 -11.31 4.77
N TYR A 177 -7.20 -11.78 4.24
CA TYR A 177 -7.17 -12.24 2.86
C TYR A 177 -8.16 -13.38 2.61
N LYS A 178 -8.19 -14.39 3.49
CA LYS A 178 -9.09 -15.53 3.38
C LYS A 178 -10.57 -15.13 3.39
N HIS A 179 -10.92 -14.09 4.15
CA HIS A 179 -12.28 -13.57 4.15
C HIS A 179 -12.71 -13.05 2.76
N TYR A 180 -11.85 -12.32 2.06
CA TYR A 180 -12.17 -11.70 0.77
C TYR A 180 -11.76 -12.54 -0.45
N GLU A 181 -10.99 -13.61 -0.28
CA GLU A 181 -10.40 -14.41 -1.36
C GLU A 181 -11.45 -14.89 -2.38
N ALA A 182 -12.52 -15.52 -1.91
CA ALA A 182 -13.55 -16.07 -2.78
C ALA A 182 -14.27 -14.99 -3.60
N GLU A 183 -14.53 -13.85 -2.99
CA GLU A 183 -15.17 -12.72 -3.64
C GLU A 183 -14.27 -12.10 -4.73
N MET A 184 -12.98 -11.90 -4.44
CA MET A 184 -12.01 -11.38 -5.40
C MET A 184 -11.84 -12.33 -6.59
N LYS A 185 -11.70 -13.62 -6.33
CA LYS A 185 -11.62 -14.67 -7.38
C LYS A 185 -12.85 -14.68 -8.30
N ALA A 186 -14.02 -14.39 -7.77
CA ALA A 186 -15.25 -14.33 -8.57
C ALA A 186 -15.34 -13.07 -9.44
N LYS A 187 -14.64 -12.00 -9.07
CA LYS A 187 -14.76 -10.67 -9.70
C LYS A 187 -13.57 -10.28 -10.57
N ALA A 188 -12.41 -10.91 -10.43
CA ALA A 188 -11.18 -10.50 -11.08
C ALA A 188 -10.43 -11.67 -11.72
N ASP A 189 -9.65 -11.36 -12.75
CA ASP A 189 -8.77 -12.29 -13.46
C ASP A 189 -7.38 -12.39 -12.80
N LEU A 190 -6.96 -11.35 -12.09
CA LEU A 190 -5.69 -11.26 -11.37
C LEU A 190 -5.92 -10.67 -9.97
N ILE A 191 -5.14 -11.15 -8.99
CA ILE A 191 -5.15 -10.62 -7.62
C ILE A 191 -3.76 -10.14 -7.24
N VAL A 192 -3.65 -8.87 -6.92
CA VAL A 192 -2.44 -8.21 -6.47
C VAL A 192 -2.62 -7.74 -5.02
N ILE A 193 -1.63 -7.97 -4.19
CA ILE A 193 -1.59 -7.47 -2.82
C ILE A 193 -0.58 -6.32 -2.75
N VAL A 194 -0.98 -5.21 -2.15
CA VAL A 194 -0.09 -4.13 -1.72
C VAL A 194 -0.15 -4.11 -0.20
N THR A 195 0.99 -4.22 0.46
CA THR A 195 0.98 -4.39 1.91
C THR A 195 2.11 -3.64 2.60
N HIS A 196 1.84 -3.18 3.82
CA HIS A 196 2.86 -2.70 4.74
C HIS A 196 3.25 -3.79 5.74
N SER A 197 3.68 -4.96 5.23
CA SER A 197 4.12 -6.10 6.02
C SER A 197 5.37 -6.73 5.39
N GLY A 198 6.26 -7.23 6.23
CA GLY A 198 7.48 -7.90 5.80
C GLY A 198 7.27 -9.34 5.31
N ILE A 199 8.35 -9.94 4.80
CA ILE A 199 8.31 -11.23 4.09
C ILE A 199 8.53 -12.40 5.04
N ASP A 200 9.57 -12.34 5.86
CA ASP A 200 10.12 -13.49 6.58
C ASP A 200 9.78 -13.53 8.07
N GLY A 201 8.68 -14.16 8.36
CA GLY A 201 8.38 -15.01 9.48
C GLY A 201 8.70 -14.59 10.92
N ASP A 202 8.64 -13.34 11.28
CA ASP A 202 8.64 -12.93 12.68
C ASP A 202 7.32 -12.20 13.01
N PRO A 203 6.32 -12.86 13.61
CA PRO A 203 5.04 -12.24 13.94
C PRO A 203 5.18 -11.00 14.83
N GLU A 204 6.23 -10.92 15.67
CA GLU A 204 6.50 -9.73 16.47
C GLU A 204 7.00 -8.56 15.61
N LYS A 205 7.58 -8.86 14.47
CA LYS A 205 8.04 -7.89 13.46
C LYS A 205 7.08 -7.69 12.30
N SER A 206 5.96 -8.42 12.29
CA SER A 206 4.91 -8.33 11.25
C SER A 206 5.32 -8.85 9.87
N ASP A 207 6.03 -9.95 9.84
CA ASP A 207 6.51 -10.59 8.63
C ASP A 207 5.57 -11.73 8.21
N PHE A 208 4.42 -11.38 7.63
CA PHE A 208 3.34 -12.34 7.34
C PHE A 208 3.24 -12.76 5.88
N ILE A 209 4.04 -12.18 4.98
CA ILE A 209 3.81 -12.39 3.54
C ILE A 209 4.15 -13.80 3.09
N ARG A 210 5.17 -14.42 3.68
CA ARG A 210 5.47 -15.82 3.38
C ARG A 210 4.31 -16.73 3.77
N GLU A 211 3.75 -16.55 4.97
CA GLU A 211 2.59 -17.32 5.41
C GLU A 211 1.39 -17.06 4.49
N LEU A 212 1.09 -15.81 4.19
CA LEU A 212 -0.01 -15.45 3.30
C LEU A 212 0.09 -16.17 1.95
N VAL A 213 1.21 -16.04 1.26
CA VAL A 213 1.40 -16.61 -0.08
C VAL A 213 1.37 -18.13 -0.04
N SER A 214 2.01 -18.75 0.96
CA SER A 214 2.08 -20.21 1.07
C SER A 214 0.77 -20.88 1.49
N THR A 215 -0.26 -20.13 1.85
CA THR A 215 -1.58 -20.66 2.27
C THR A 215 -2.68 -20.50 1.24
N THR A 216 -2.40 -19.96 0.06
CA THR A 216 -3.36 -19.78 -1.04
C THR A 216 -2.75 -20.07 -2.41
N ASN A 217 -3.57 -20.22 -3.44
CA ASN A 217 -3.13 -20.32 -4.84
C ASN A 217 -3.66 -19.17 -5.72
N SER A 218 -4.27 -18.17 -5.13
CA SER A 218 -5.01 -17.14 -5.87
C SER A 218 -4.29 -15.80 -5.97
N ILE A 219 -3.18 -15.59 -5.24
CA ILE A 219 -2.36 -14.40 -5.35
C ILE A 219 -1.42 -14.52 -6.56
N ASP A 220 -1.33 -13.44 -7.35
CA ASP A 220 -0.48 -13.39 -8.54
C ASP A 220 0.77 -12.53 -8.35
N LEU A 221 0.71 -11.54 -7.46
CA LEU A 221 1.81 -10.61 -7.16
C LEU A 221 1.61 -9.99 -5.78
N VAL A 222 2.72 -9.72 -5.08
CA VAL A 222 2.72 -8.92 -3.85
C VAL A 222 3.74 -7.78 -3.97
N PHE A 223 3.33 -6.57 -3.60
CA PHE A 223 4.22 -5.48 -3.25
C PHE A 223 4.26 -5.36 -1.72
N SER A 224 5.44 -5.53 -1.12
CA SER A 224 5.63 -5.48 0.33
C SER A 224 6.38 -4.22 0.76
N GLY A 225 6.12 -3.76 1.98
CA GLY A 225 6.83 -2.66 2.64
C GLY A 225 7.45 -3.09 3.97
N HIS A 226 7.61 -2.13 4.89
CA HIS A 226 7.99 -2.29 6.30
C HIS A 226 9.47 -2.66 6.55
N GLU A 227 10.00 -3.71 5.96
CA GLU A 227 11.36 -4.20 6.24
C GLU A 227 12.47 -3.35 5.60
N HIS A 228 12.16 -2.35 4.80
CA HIS A 228 13.12 -1.53 4.04
C HIS A 228 14.01 -2.34 3.09
N ARG A 229 13.67 -3.59 2.80
CA ARG A 229 14.39 -4.42 1.82
C ARG A 229 14.17 -3.93 0.40
N ASN A 230 15.15 -4.19 -0.44
CA ASN A 230 15.10 -3.90 -1.87
C ASN A 230 15.32 -5.19 -2.65
N GLY A 231 14.38 -5.55 -3.51
CA GLY A 231 14.53 -6.70 -4.37
C GLY A 231 13.24 -7.47 -4.62
N VAL A 232 13.40 -8.64 -5.23
CA VAL A 232 12.32 -9.57 -5.54
C VAL A 232 12.60 -10.89 -4.84
N THR A 233 11.66 -11.32 -4.01
CA THR A 233 11.65 -12.66 -3.41
C THR A 233 10.57 -13.50 -4.08
N LYS A 234 10.84 -14.77 -4.34
CA LYS A 234 9.83 -15.70 -4.87
C LYS A 234 9.40 -16.66 -3.76
N ILE A 235 8.09 -16.80 -3.59
CA ILE A 235 7.49 -17.67 -2.57
C ILE A 235 6.56 -18.65 -3.26
N ALA A 236 6.74 -19.95 -3.01
CA ALA A 236 5.85 -20.96 -3.54
C ALA A 236 4.47 -20.88 -2.87
N ASN A 237 3.42 -20.84 -3.67
CA ASN A 237 2.05 -20.94 -3.23
C ASN A 237 1.63 -22.42 -3.00
N THR A 238 0.37 -22.68 -2.65
CA THR A 238 -0.13 -24.05 -2.40
C THR A 238 -0.04 -24.98 -3.59
N ASP A 239 0.02 -24.47 -4.82
CA ASP A 239 0.17 -25.25 -6.05
C ASP A 239 1.65 -25.41 -6.49
N GLY A 240 2.58 -24.87 -5.69
CA GLY A 240 4.01 -24.86 -6.01
C GLY A 240 4.42 -23.79 -7.03
N LYS A 241 3.50 -22.90 -7.44
CA LYS A 241 3.81 -21.76 -8.30
C LYS A 241 4.57 -20.71 -7.50
N GLU A 242 5.69 -20.24 -8.02
CA GLU A 242 6.46 -19.15 -7.42
C GLU A 242 5.77 -17.80 -7.68
N ILE A 243 5.34 -17.16 -6.60
CA ILE A 243 4.72 -15.83 -6.63
C ILE A 243 5.77 -14.78 -6.34
N PRO A 244 5.95 -13.77 -7.20
CA PRO A 244 6.89 -12.69 -6.95
C PRO A 244 6.37 -11.77 -5.82
N VAL A 245 7.25 -11.44 -4.90
CA VAL A 245 7.09 -10.45 -3.84
C VAL A 245 8.13 -9.37 -4.06
N ILE A 246 7.69 -8.16 -4.38
CA ILE A 246 8.55 -7.03 -4.71
C ILE A 246 8.62 -6.09 -3.51
N SER A 247 9.83 -5.83 -3.02
CA SER A 247 10.08 -4.87 -1.94
C SER A 247 10.86 -3.67 -2.50
N PRO A 248 10.28 -2.44 -2.51
CA PRO A 248 10.88 -1.29 -3.16
C PRO A 248 11.90 -0.54 -2.29
N GLY A 249 12.30 -1.09 -1.15
CA GLY A 249 13.24 -0.41 -0.25
C GLY A 249 12.58 0.71 0.55
N THR A 250 13.30 1.80 0.71
CA THR A 250 12.89 2.95 1.53
C THR A 250 13.28 4.28 0.90
N LYS A 251 12.68 5.39 1.40
CA LYS A 251 13.02 6.79 1.07
C LYS A 251 12.85 7.14 -0.41
N ALA A 252 11.96 6.47 -1.12
CA ALA A 252 11.78 6.63 -2.57
C ALA A 252 13.10 6.49 -3.38
N GLY A 253 13.99 5.60 -2.90
CA GLY A 253 15.26 5.28 -3.56
C GLY A 253 15.11 4.30 -4.71
N VAL A 254 14.05 3.49 -4.68
CA VAL A 254 13.74 2.47 -5.68
C VAL A 254 12.23 2.46 -5.95
N VAL A 255 11.85 2.14 -7.17
CA VAL A 255 10.46 1.86 -7.55
C VAL A 255 10.36 0.37 -7.87
N GLY A 256 9.49 -0.33 -7.15
CA GLY A 256 9.12 -1.71 -7.48
C GLY A 256 8.22 -1.70 -8.72
N ARG A 257 8.58 -2.49 -9.74
CA ARG A 257 7.79 -2.60 -10.98
C ARG A 257 7.50 -4.05 -11.32
N ALA A 258 6.26 -4.34 -11.67
CA ALA A 258 5.86 -5.58 -12.33
C ALA A 258 5.20 -5.27 -13.66
N LEU A 259 5.50 -6.06 -14.67
CA LEU A 259 4.88 -5.96 -15.99
C LEU A 259 4.10 -7.25 -16.27
N PHE A 260 2.76 -7.15 -16.23
CA PHE A 260 1.90 -8.24 -16.63
C PHE A 260 1.68 -8.26 -18.14
N THR A 261 1.94 -9.39 -18.77
CA THR A 261 1.50 -9.68 -20.13
C THR A 261 0.40 -10.74 -20.06
N TYR A 262 -0.85 -10.35 -20.31
CA TYR A 262 -2.02 -11.22 -20.17
C TYR A 262 -2.52 -11.70 -21.53
N ASN A 263 -2.64 -13.01 -21.70
CA ASN A 263 -3.24 -13.64 -22.87
C ASN A 263 -4.73 -13.89 -22.61
N LYS A 264 -5.60 -13.10 -23.21
CA LYS A 264 -7.06 -13.20 -23.03
C LYS A 264 -7.67 -14.50 -23.53
N ALA A 265 -7.09 -15.12 -24.57
CA ALA A 265 -7.63 -16.35 -25.15
C ALA A 265 -7.38 -17.56 -24.24
N THR A 266 -6.22 -17.64 -23.63
CA THR A 266 -5.83 -18.73 -22.73
C THR A 266 -6.06 -18.42 -21.26
N LYS A 267 -6.38 -17.17 -20.92
CA LYS A 267 -6.47 -16.66 -19.54
C LYS A 267 -5.19 -16.91 -18.73
N THR A 268 -4.05 -16.82 -19.38
CA THR A 268 -2.72 -16.98 -18.76
C THR A 268 -1.97 -15.67 -18.79
N TYR A 269 -0.98 -15.54 -17.92
CA TYR A 269 -0.15 -14.33 -17.85
C TYR A 269 1.32 -14.68 -17.54
N THR A 270 2.18 -13.72 -17.83
CA THR A 270 3.56 -13.66 -17.32
C THR A 270 3.75 -12.35 -16.54
N VAL A 271 4.57 -12.39 -15.52
CA VAL A 271 4.95 -11.24 -14.70
C VAL A 271 6.47 -11.20 -14.53
#